data_cffafb50dc6e4d4bcabe9e24e67371c4
#
_entry.id   cffafb50dc6e4d4bcabe9e24e67371c4
#
_cell.length_a   1.000
_cell.length_b   1.000
_cell.length_c   1.000
_cell.angle_alpha   90.00
_cell.angle_beta   90.00
_cell.angle_gamma   90.00
#
_symmetry.space_group_name_H-M   'P 1'
#
loop_
_entity.id
_entity.type
_entity.pdbx_description
1 polymer ?
#
loop_
_entity_poly.entity_id
_entity_poly.type
_entity_poly.pdbx_seq_one_letter_code
_entity_poly.pdbx_strand_id
1 'polypeptide(L)'
;MTSGAATITGAFVATVAERAGEASLASFSTGRRLTWARYAEQACRVASGLAALGLARGARVALMMRNRPEFHVLDMGVLLAGGTPFSIYNSSPAAQVRYLLGHAGAQIVVVEDQVFLDRVLAVRDDLPLLRQIVTVDEIAGSGLVSLADLLGADPVDLASAAALVRPGDLATIIYTSGTTGDPKGVMLSHTNLLGGVEGYVRALGYPLTGMRTVSALPMAHIAERNATHYFHACMGSHVTDCDDFSRFGAAIASVHPEWLFGTPRLWEKYQAGIEARLTEDPALGADLARAREVGRAVQRCRAEGTEVPGALRERWERERTGVVEPLLAPLGLDALRIANSGAAPMPGHTAAFWLELGVPLSDVYGQSEASGTVTWEPHRIVLGTSGRPLPGIEITLAEDGEVLLRGPLVFSGYLDDPVRTEEAFDGDGWFRTGDIGRFDALGNLTIVDRKKELIVTSGGKNISPALLESALKESTLIGQACVVGDGRSMITALLVLDPETAPAWARERGLPTVLGELVKTPELLARIEADVAHTNQRFNAVERIRHCTVLADAWLPDSDLLTPTAKLKRRGITARYSAEIEAMYR
;
A
#
# COMPACT_ATOMS: atom_id res chain seq x y z
N MET A 1 -10.11 -10.78 -20.14
CA MET A 1 -9.09 -10.01 -20.89
C MET A 1 -9.56 -8.56 -20.85
N THR A 2 -8.67 -7.62 -20.56
CA THR A 2 -8.99 -6.21 -20.81
C THR A 2 -9.42 -6.14 -22.27
N SER A 3 -10.59 -5.60 -22.54
CA SER A 3 -11.34 -5.72 -23.83
C SER A 3 -10.67 -5.02 -25.02
N GLY A 4 -9.34 -4.92 -25.10
CA GLY A 4 -8.62 -4.13 -26.09
C GLY A 4 -8.81 -2.62 -25.91
N ALA A 5 -9.30 -2.19 -24.75
CA ALA A 5 -9.48 -0.79 -24.42
C ALA A 5 -8.12 -0.08 -24.32
N ALA A 6 -8.03 1.11 -24.89
CA ALA A 6 -6.81 1.93 -24.87
C ALA A 6 -6.77 2.94 -23.70
N THR A 7 -7.86 3.04 -22.92
CA THR A 7 -8.00 3.96 -21.80
C THR A 7 -8.74 3.30 -20.62
N ILE A 8 -8.53 3.79 -19.39
CA ILE A 8 -9.27 3.35 -18.21
C ILE A 8 -10.79 3.55 -18.40
N THR A 9 -11.20 4.68 -18.97
CA THR A 9 -12.61 4.95 -19.28
C THR A 9 -13.19 3.98 -20.31
N GLY A 10 -12.43 3.61 -21.32
CA GLY A 10 -12.81 2.59 -22.31
C GLY A 10 -12.96 1.20 -21.68
N ALA A 11 -12.04 0.82 -20.78
CA ALA A 11 -12.13 -0.43 -20.05
C ALA A 11 -13.36 -0.43 -19.11
N PHE A 12 -13.65 0.69 -18.45
CA PHE A 12 -14.84 0.87 -17.64
C PHE A 12 -16.14 0.69 -18.45
N VAL A 13 -16.24 1.28 -19.66
CA VAL A 13 -17.38 1.07 -20.57
C VAL A 13 -17.60 -0.41 -20.84
N ALA A 14 -16.54 -1.15 -21.15
CA ALA A 14 -16.63 -2.59 -21.43
C ALA A 14 -17.11 -3.37 -20.19
N THR A 15 -16.56 -3.06 -19.02
CA THR A 15 -16.96 -3.68 -17.75
C THR A 15 -18.44 -3.42 -17.45
N VAL A 16 -18.91 -2.19 -17.63
CA VAL A 16 -20.31 -1.81 -17.40
C VAL A 16 -21.22 -2.54 -18.39
N ALA A 17 -20.84 -2.66 -19.66
CA ALA A 17 -21.63 -3.37 -20.67
C ALA A 17 -21.81 -4.85 -20.35
N GLU A 18 -20.74 -5.49 -19.83
CA GLU A 18 -20.77 -6.92 -19.49
C GLU A 18 -21.48 -7.21 -18.16
N ARG A 19 -21.49 -6.26 -17.20
CA ARG A 19 -21.84 -6.52 -15.79
C ARG A 19 -22.90 -5.56 -15.22
N ALA A 20 -23.65 -4.85 -16.04
CA ALA A 20 -24.55 -3.74 -15.65
C ALA A 20 -25.36 -3.97 -14.37
N GLY A 21 -25.98 -5.16 -14.22
CA GLY A 21 -26.81 -5.52 -13.09
C GLY A 21 -26.11 -6.08 -11.86
N GLU A 22 -24.82 -6.35 -11.97
CA GLU A 22 -24.05 -6.96 -10.89
C GLU A 22 -23.59 -5.91 -9.86
N ALA A 23 -23.28 -6.39 -8.64
CA ALA A 23 -22.70 -5.54 -7.60
C ALA A 23 -21.32 -5.03 -8.03
N SER A 24 -21.08 -3.75 -7.81
CA SER A 24 -19.82 -3.07 -8.10
C SER A 24 -19.19 -2.53 -6.80
N LEU A 25 -19.81 -1.55 -6.19
CA LEU A 25 -19.34 -0.85 -5.02
C LEU A 25 -20.27 -1.04 -3.82
N ALA A 26 -19.72 -1.14 -2.62
CA ALA A 26 -20.48 -1.14 -1.38
C ALA A 26 -19.76 -0.29 -0.32
N SER A 27 -20.53 0.29 0.60
CA SER A 27 -19.99 0.95 1.80
C SER A 27 -20.20 0.03 3.00
N PHE A 28 -19.12 -0.28 3.71
CA PHE A 28 -19.18 -1.07 4.94
C PHE A 28 -19.93 -0.34 6.06
N SER A 29 -19.74 0.98 6.16
CA SER A 29 -20.32 1.79 7.24
C SER A 29 -21.81 2.06 7.08
N THR A 30 -22.26 2.33 5.84
CA THR A 30 -23.66 2.70 5.56
C THR A 30 -24.50 1.56 5.00
N GLY A 31 -23.87 0.47 4.53
CA GLY A 31 -24.54 -0.62 3.82
C GLY A 31 -25.02 -0.26 2.41
N ARG A 32 -24.75 0.97 1.93
CA ARG A 32 -25.09 1.40 0.56
C ARG A 32 -24.38 0.51 -0.46
N ARG A 33 -25.09 0.16 -1.53
CA ARG A 33 -24.56 -0.66 -2.63
C ARG A 33 -24.90 -0.03 -3.97
N LEU A 34 -23.95 -0.12 -4.91
CA LEU A 34 -24.13 0.29 -6.30
C LEU A 34 -23.89 -0.92 -7.21
N THR A 35 -24.75 -1.05 -8.24
CA THR A 35 -24.47 -1.90 -9.39
C THR A 35 -23.56 -1.17 -10.37
N TRP A 36 -22.97 -1.87 -11.32
CA TRP A 36 -22.17 -1.26 -12.38
C TRP A 36 -22.95 -0.21 -13.18
N ALA A 37 -24.22 -0.49 -13.49
CA ALA A 37 -25.10 0.48 -14.16
C ALA A 37 -25.30 1.76 -13.34
N ARG A 38 -25.53 1.63 -12.03
CA ARG A 38 -25.73 2.81 -11.17
C ARG A 38 -24.42 3.59 -10.96
N TYR A 39 -23.28 2.91 -10.85
CA TYR A 39 -21.98 3.54 -10.80
C TYR A 39 -21.74 4.37 -12.08
N ALA A 40 -21.95 3.76 -13.25
CA ALA A 40 -21.78 4.45 -14.53
C ALA A 40 -22.73 5.65 -14.68
N GLU A 41 -24.01 5.48 -14.35
CA GLU A 41 -24.98 6.60 -14.39
C GLU A 41 -24.54 7.76 -13.52
N GLN A 42 -24.13 7.49 -12.27
CA GLN A 42 -23.68 8.54 -11.36
C GLN A 42 -22.39 9.21 -11.85
N ALA A 43 -21.42 8.45 -12.36
CA ALA A 43 -20.20 9.00 -12.95
C ALA A 43 -20.49 9.91 -14.16
N CYS A 44 -21.44 9.52 -15.04
CA CYS A 44 -21.87 10.33 -16.16
C CYS A 44 -22.58 11.64 -15.72
N ARG A 45 -23.37 11.61 -14.64
CA ARG A 45 -23.99 12.81 -14.05
C ARG A 45 -22.93 13.73 -13.45
N VAL A 46 -21.96 13.19 -12.73
CA VAL A 46 -20.82 13.95 -12.21
C VAL A 46 -20.04 14.60 -13.34
N ALA A 47 -19.78 13.88 -14.44
CA ALA A 47 -19.08 14.44 -15.61
C ALA A 47 -19.83 15.65 -16.19
N SER A 48 -21.16 15.56 -16.36
CA SER A 48 -22.01 16.69 -16.80
C SER A 48 -21.97 17.84 -15.81
N GLY A 49 -22.12 17.57 -14.52
CA GLY A 49 -22.10 18.59 -13.47
C GLY A 49 -20.78 19.33 -13.41
N LEU A 50 -19.66 18.63 -13.52
CA LEU A 50 -18.32 19.24 -13.57
C LEU A 50 -18.12 20.09 -14.83
N ALA A 51 -18.61 19.64 -15.99
CA ALA A 51 -18.60 20.43 -17.21
C ALA A 51 -19.43 21.72 -17.07
N ALA A 52 -20.60 21.66 -16.42
CA ALA A 52 -21.42 22.83 -16.12
C ALA A 52 -20.72 23.81 -15.14
N LEU A 53 -19.87 23.33 -14.25
CA LEU A 53 -18.99 24.15 -13.40
C LEU A 53 -17.78 24.73 -14.16
N GLY A 54 -17.64 24.45 -15.45
CA GLY A 54 -16.59 24.97 -16.31
C GLY A 54 -15.27 24.19 -16.23
N LEU A 55 -15.31 22.92 -15.84
CA LEU A 55 -14.11 22.05 -15.90
C LEU A 55 -13.64 21.93 -17.34
N ALA A 56 -12.46 22.44 -17.62
CA ALA A 56 -11.83 22.32 -18.93
C ALA A 56 -11.15 20.95 -19.11
N ARG A 57 -11.02 20.48 -20.35
CA ARG A 57 -10.24 19.28 -20.65
C ARG A 57 -8.79 19.40 -20.12
N GLY A 58 -8.29 18.36 -19.46
CA GLY A 58 -6.99 18.35 -18.82
C GLY A 58 -6.90 19.13 -17.52
N ALA A 59 -7.96 19.83 -17.11
CA ALA A 59 -7.99 20.50 -15.82
C ALA A 59 -7.96 19.51 -14.66
N ARG A 60 -7.33 19.90 -13.56
CA ARG A 60 -7.10 19.04 -12.42
C ARG A 60 -8.14 19.23 -11.35
N VAL A 61 -8.63 18.11 -10.82
CA VAL A 61 -9.62 18.05 -9.75
C VAL A 61 -9.01 17.28 -8.57
N ALA A 62 -8.93 17.93 -7.42
CA ALA A 62 -8.46 17.30 -6.20
C ALA A 62 -9.60 16.59 -5.47
N LEU A 63 -9.31 15.41 -4.90
CA LEU A 63 -10.22 14.64 -4.06
C LEU A 63 -9.61 14.51 -2.66
N MET A 64 -10.29 15.01 -1.64
CA MET A 64 -9.88 14.90 -0.25
C MET A 64 -11.02 14.27 0.54
N MET A 65 -11.02 12.93 0.57
CA MET A 65 -12.10 12.13 1.14
C MET A 65 -11.62 10.73 1.51
N ARG A 66 -12.38 10.07 2.39
CA ARG A 66 -12.15 8.68 2.81
C ARG A 66 -12.57 7.70 1.72
N ASN A 67 -12.28 6.41 1.94
CA ASN A 67 -12.69 5.34 1.03
C ASN A 67 -14.20 5.12 1.15
N ARG A 68 -14.92 5.44 0.08
CA ARG A 68 -16.38 5.34 -0.03
C ARG A 68 -16.81 5.28 -1.50
N PRO A 69 -17.97 4.71 -1.83
CA PRO A 69 -18.44 4.58 -3.22
C PRO A 69 -18.41 5.89 -4.01
N GLU A 70 -18.63 7.02 -3.34
CA GLU A 70 -18.60 8.36 -3.94
C GLU A 70 -17.22 8.72 -4.47
N PHE A 71 -16.13 8.23 -3.86
CA PHE A 71 -14.79 8.42 -4.39
C PHE A 71 -14.67 7.89 -5.82
N HIS A 72 -15.10 6.66 -6.03
CA HIS A 72 -15.03 6.00 -7.33
C HIS A 72 -15.90 6.71 -8.37
N VAL A 73 -17.09 7.14 -7.97
CA VAL A 73 -18.03 7.90 -8.80
C VAL A 73 -17.43 9.24 -9.24
N LEU A 74 -16.83 9.97 -8.31
CA LEU A 74 -16.21 11.27 -8.56
C LEU A 74 -14.97 11.16 -9.44
N ASP A 75 -14.07 10.22 -9.12
CA ASP A 75 -12.83 10.02 -9.89
C ASP A 75 -13.14 9.64 -11.35
N MET A 76 -14.01 8.66 -11.55
CA MET A 76 -14.45 8.25 -12.90
C MET A 76 -15.20 9.38 -13.60
N GLY A 77 -16.03 10.15 -12.89
CA GLY A 77 -16.74 11.30 -13.44
C GLY A 77 -15.78 12.39 -13.92
N VAL A 78 -14.69 12.66 -13.21
CA VAL A 78 -13.63 13.59 -13.64
C VAL A 78 -12.95 13.07 -14.91
N LEU A 79 -12.62 11.76 -14.97
CA LEU A 79 -12.02 11.15 -16.17
C LEU A 79 -12.95 11.23 -17.39
N LEU A 80 -14.25 10.96 -17.20
CA LEU A 80 -15.25 11.05 -18.27
C LEU A 80 -15.49 12.49 -18.74
N ALA A 81 -15.30 13.49 -17.86
CA ALA A 81 -15.29 14.91 -18.25
C ALA A 81 -13.98 15.32 -18.96
N GLY A 82 -13.01 14.44 -19.10
CA GLY A 82 -11.70 14.71 -19.69
C GLY A 82 -10.76 15.46 -18.75
N GLY A 83 -11.05 15.51 -17.45
CA GLY A 83 -10.19 16.07 -16.42
C GLY A 83 -9.19 15.06 -15.85
N THR A 84 -8.30 15.52 -14.97
CA THR A 84 -7.32 14.69 -14.28
C THR A 84 -7.58 14.72 -12.77
N PRO A 85 -8.12 13.64 -12.18
CA PRO A 85 -8.31 13.54 -10.74
C PRO A 85 -6.98 13.25 -10.04
N PHE A 86 -6.80 13.80 -8.83
CA PHE A 86 -5.73 13.41 -7.92
C PHE A 86 -6.22 13.46 -6.47
N SER A 87 -5.64 12.65 -5.61
CA SER A 87 -6.07 12.58 -4.22
C SER A 87 -5.06 13.26 -3.30
N ILE A 88 -5.61 13.90 -2.25
CA ILE A 88 -4.86 14.45 -1.13
C ILE A 88 -5.01 13.50 0.06
N TYR A 89 -3.92 13.18 0.76
CA TYR A 89 -4.00 12.37 1.98
C TYR A 89 -4.91 13.03 3.02
N ASN A 90 -5.78 12.24 3.63
CA ASN A 90 -6.76 12.70 4.63
C ASN A 90 -6.12 13.32 5.87
N SER A 91 -4.86 12.96 6.15
CA SER A 91 -4.06 13.51 7.24
C SER A 91 -3.33 14.82 6.90
N SER A 92 -3.30 15.22 5.62
CA SER A 92 -2.55 16.41 5.19
C SER A 92 -2.99 17.69 5.92
N PRO A 93 -2.07 18.41 6.57
CA PRO A 93 -2.38 19.69 7.21
C PRO A 93 -2.63 20.77 6.14
N ALA A 94 -3.27 21.87 6.53
CA ALA A 94 -3.65 22.95 5.62
C ALA A 94 -2.48 23.49 4.76
N ALA A 95 -1.28 23.59 5.32
CA ALA A 95 -0.09 24.05 4.57
C ALA A 95 0.27 23.08 3.43
N GLN A 96 0.14 21.77 3.65
CA GLN A 96 0.38 20.76 2.62
C GLN A 96 -0.76 20.76 1.58
N VAL A 97 -2.02 20.94 2.01
CA VAL A 97 -3.18 21.10 1.12
C VAL A 97 -2.96 22.30 0.19
N ARG A 98 -2.50 23.44 0.71
CA ARG A 98 -2.13 24.62 -0.08
C ARG A 98 -1.10 24.28 -1.15
N TYR A 99 -0.02 23.62 -0.74
CA TYR A 99 1.04 23.23 -1.67
C TYR A 99 0.51 22.33 -2.79
N LEU A 100 -0.21 21.25 -2.44
CA LEU A 100 -0.69 20.27 -3.42
C LEU A 100 -1.70 20.88 -4.41
N LEU A 101 -2.66 21.67 -3.91
CA LEU A 101 -3.65 22.35 -4.76
C LEU A 101 -3.00 23.39 -5.66
N GLY A 102 -2.07 24.18 -5.13
CA GLY A 102 -1.35 25.21 -5.87
C GLY A 102 -0.42 24.61 -6.93
N HIS A 103 0.42 23.63 -6.56
CA HIS A 103 1.34 22.96 -7.46
C HIS A 103 0.62 22.18 -8.57
N ALA A 104 -0.48 21.48 -8.23
CA ALA A 104 -1.30 20.84 -9.25
C ALA A 104 -2.05 21.85 -10.13
N GLY A 105 -2.18 23.10 -9.74
CA GLY A 105 -3.06 24.05 -10.41
C GLY A 105 -4.51 23.61 -10.41
N ALA A 106 -4.99 23.03 -9.30
CA ALA A 106 -6.32 22.49 -9.17
C ALA A 106 -7.39 23.57 -9.38
N GLN A 107 -8.35 23.32 -10.27
CA GLN A 107 -9.48 24.22 -10.51
C GLN A 107 -10.68 23.91 -9.62
N ILE A 108 -10.84 22.66 -9.26
CA ILE A 108 -11.89 22.16 -8.39
C ILE A 108 -11.26 21.29 -7.31
N VAL A 109 -11.73 21.42 -6.08
CA VAL A 109 -11.47 20.47 -5.00
C VAL A 109 -12.79 19.90 -4.49
N VAL A 110 -12.84 18.59 -4.37
CA VAL A 110 -13.94 17.87 -3.73
C VAL A 110 -13.50 17.47 -2.32
N VAL A 111 -14.27 17.84 -1.33
CA VAL A 111 -14.03 17.51 0.09
C VAL A 111 -15.20 16.72 0.65
N GLU A 112 -14.91 15.75 1.50
CA GLU A 112 -15.95 14.88 2.05
C GLU A 112 -16.87 15.60 3.02
N ASP A 113 -16.29 16.23 4.04
CA ASP A 113 -17.00 16.78 5.19
C ASP A 113 -16.44 18.14 5.65
N GLN A 114 -17.01 18.68 6.74
CA GLN A 114 -16.60 19.95 7.32
C GLN A 114 -15.11 19.97 7.71
N VAL A 115 -14.57 18.85 8.21
CA VAL A 115 -13.17 18.78 8.66
C VAL A 115 -12.19 19.00 7.51
N PHE A 116 -12.48 18.44 6.35
CA PHE A 116 -11.66 18.65 5.15
C PHE A 116 -11.94 20.02 4.51
N LEU A 117 -13.18 20.48 4.56
CA LEU A 117 -13.54 21.82 4.10
C LEU A 117 -12.76 22.91 4.86
N ASP A 118 -12.69 22.83 6.17
CA ASP A 118 -11.98 23.82 7.00
C ASP A 118 -10.51 23.94 6.61
N ARG A 119 -9.85 22.83 6.25
CA ARG A 119 -8.44 22.83 5.81
C ARG A 119 -8.26 23.53 4.46
N VAL A 120 -9.22 23.39 3.55
CA VAL A 120 -9.21 24.08 2.25
C VAL A 120 -9.52 25.55 2.43
N LEU A 121 -10.53 25.89 3.24
CA LEU A 121 -10.91 27.29 3.51
C LEU A 121 -9.78 28.07 4.19
N ALA A 122 -9.03 27.42 5.09
CA ALA A 122 -7.88 28.05 5.76
C ALA A 122 -6.78 28.53 4.80
N VAL A 123 -6.75 28.06 3.56
CA VAL A 123 -5.72 28.38 2.56
C VAL A 123 -6.32 28.85 1.22
N ARG A 124 -7.64 29.08 1.19
CA ARG A 124 -8.37 29.39 -0.05
C ARG A 124 -7.85 30.65 -0.76
N ASP A 125 -7.48 31.66 0.00
CA ASP A 125 -7.03 32.94 -0.53
C ASP A 125 -5.66 32.85 -1.22
N ASP A 126 -4.85 31.85 -0.87
CA ASP A 126 -3.56 31.56 -1.49
C ASP A 126 -3.67 30.75 -2.80
N LEU A 127 -4.90 30.38 -3.22
CA LEU A 127 -5.16 29.47 -4.34
C LEU A 127 -5.96 30.15 -5.47
N PRO A 128 -5.34 31.04 -6.27
CA PRO A 128 -6.04 31.82 -7.28
C PRO A 128 -6.64 31.00 -8.41
N LEU A 129 -6.12 29.79 -8.69
CA LEU A 129 -6.66 28.91 -9.73
C LEU A 129 -7.82 28.03 -9.24
N LEU A 130 -8.01 27.88 -7.93
CA LEU A 130 -9.12 27.12 -7.36
C LEU A 130 -10.41 27.90 -7.53
N ARG A 131 -11.31 27.43 -8.41
CA ARG A 131 -12.56 28.10 -8.75
C ARG A 131 -13.74 27.61 -7.93
N GLN A 132 -13.80 26.30 -7.69
CA GLN A 132 -14.94 25.65 -7.04
C GLN A 132 -14.47 24.72 -5.92
N ILE A 133 -15.26 24.68 -4.84
CA ILE A 133 -15.20 23.68 -3.79
C ILE A 133 -16.51 22.90 -3.86
N VAL A 134 -16.42 21.58 -3.96
CA VAL A 134 -17.57 20.67 -3.97
C VAL A 134 -17.56 19.87 -2.68
N THR A 135 -18.71 19.71 -2.03
CA THR A 135 -18.84 18.90 -0.81
C THR A 135 -19.55 17.59 -1.12
N VAL A 136 -19.08 16.50 -0.52
CA VAL A 136 -19.74 15.18 -0.66
C VAL A 136 -20.91 15.08 0.30
N ASP A 137 -20.68 15.33 1.58
CA ASP A 137 -21.72 15.42 2.58
C ASP A 137 -22.37 16.80 2.58
N GLU A 138 -23.66 16.88 2.90
CA GLU A 138 -24.36 18.16 3.01
C GLU A 138 -23.80 18.97 4.18
N ILE A 139 -23.35 20.19 3.87
CA ILE A 139 -22.87 21.15 4.85
C ILE A 139 -23.84 22.34 4.90
N ALA A 140 -24.65 22.36 5.93
CA ALA A 140 -25.72 23.35 6.09
C ALA A 140 -25.18 24.80 6.06
N GLY A 141 -25.82 25.65 5.25
CA GLY A 141 -25.49 27.07 5.17
C GLY A 141 -24.18 27.42 4.46
N SER A 142 -23.49 26.46 3.87
CA SER A 142 -22.20 26.71 3.18
C SER A 142 -22.37 27.50 1.86
N GLY A 143 -23.49 27.32 1.18
CA GLY A 143 -23.71 27.86 -0.18
C GLY A 143 -22.78 27.28 -1.23
N LEU A 144 -22.07 26.19 -0.91
CA LEU A 144 -21.16 25.49 -1.82
C LEU A 144 -21.93 24.51 -2.70
N VAL A 145 -21.34 24.14 -3.82
CA VAL A 145 -21.84 23.07 -4.68
C VAL A 145 -21.71 21.75 -3.94
N SER A 146 -22.73 20.91 -3.94
CA SER A 146 -22.71 19.57 -3.34
C SER A 146 -22.59 18.48 -4.40
N LEU A 147 -22.22 17.27 -3.98
CA LEU A 147 -22.29 16.08 -4.84
C LEU A 147 -23.73 15.84 -5.33
N ALA A 148 -24.73 16.15 -4.51
CA ALA A 148 -26.14 16.04 -4.91
C ALA A 148 -26.47 16.97 -6.09
N ASP A 149 -25.91 18.17 -6.13
CA ASP A 149 -26.08 19.10 -7.26
C ASP A 149 -25.45 18.53 -8.54
N LEU A 150 -24.24 17.92 -8.45
CA LEU A 150 -23.61 17.25 -9.60
C LEU A 150 -24.46 16.07 -10.09
N LEU A 151 -24.99 15.27 -9.17
CA LEU A 151 -25.86 14.14 -9.48
C LEU A 151 -27.25 14.55 -10.00
N GLY A 152 -27.64 15.80 -9.83
CA GLY A 152 -28.85 16.38 -10.39
C GLY A 152 -28.74 16.69 -11.90
N ALA A 153 -27.54 16.75 -12.46
CA ALA A 153 -27.33 16.98 -13.89
C ALA A 153 -27.80 15.80 -14.74
N ASP A 154 -28.21 16.05 -15.99
CA ASP A 154 -28.48 14.98 -16.94
C ASP A 154 -27.18 14.23 -17.30
N PRO A 155 -27.20 12.88 -17.35
CA PRO A 155 -25.98 12.14 -17.62
C PRO A 155 -25.50 12.32 -19.05
N VAL A 156 -24.18 12.47 -19.26
CA VAL A 156 -23.57 12.32 -20.59
C VAL A 156 -23.72 10.87 -21.07
N ASP A 157 -23.68 10.67 -22.38
CA ASP A 157 -23.57 9.32 -22.94
C ASP A 157 -22.19 8.72 -22.58
N LEU A 158 -22.19 7.59 -21.90
CA LEU A 158 -20.99 6.95 -21.37
C LEU A 158 -19.96 6.63 -22.45
N ALA A 159 -20.41 6.05 -23.57
CA ALA A 159 -19.52 5.63 -24.63
C ALA A 159 -18.90 6.84 -25.35
N SER A 160 -19.71 7.86 -25.61
CA SER A 160 -19.26 9.11 -26.23
C SER A 160 -18.25 9.85 -25.34
N ALA A 161 -18.51 9.96 -24.03
CA ALA A 161 -17.60 10.60 -23.10
C ALA A 161 -16.26 9.84 -23.01
N ALA A 162 -16.29 8.52 -22.90
CA ALA A 162 -15.10 7.71 -22.85
C ALA A 162 -14.27 7.77 -24.14
N ALA A 163 -14.90 7.88 -25.31
CA ALA A 163 -14.24 8.00 -26.60
C ALA A 163 -13.46 9.31 -26.80
N LEU A 164 -13.76 10.35 -26.02
CA LEU A 164 -13.01 11.62 -26.05
C LEU A 164 -11.68 11.52 -25.31
N VAL A 165 -11.51 10.56 -24.41
CA VAL A 165 -10.29 10.35 -23.61
C VAL A 165 -9.25 9.62 -24.44
N ARG A 166 -8.00 10.10 -24.43
CA ARG A 166 -6.88 9.55 -25.22
C ARG A 166 -5.93 8.75 -24.32
N PRO A 167 -5.24 7.74 -24.87
CA PRO A 167 -4.28 6.93 -24.10
C PRO A 167 -3.18 7.73 -23.40
N GLY A 168 -2.68 8.78 -24.03
CA GLY A 168 -1.65 9.67 -23.49
C GLY A 168 -2.17 10.78 -22.55
N ASP A 169 -3.49 10.95 -22.39
CA ASP A 169 -4.02 11.92 -21.43
C ASP A 169 -3.67 11.47 -19.99
N LEU A 170 -3.44 12.43 -19.10
CA LEU A 170 -3.19 12.13 -17.68
C LEU A 170 -4.45 11.53 -17.04
N ALA A 171 -4.31 10.34 -16.52
CA ALA A 171 -5.37 9.68 -15.75
C ALA A 171 -5.32 10.06 -14.27
N THR A 172 -4.12 10.34 -13.73
CA THR A 172 -3.97 10.83 -12.35
C THR A 172 -2.60 11.44 -12.12
N ILE A 173 -2.47 12.14 -10.99
CA ILE A 173 -1.20 12.60 -10.42
C ILE A 173 -1.09 12.00 -9.02
N ILE A 174 0.00 11.28 -8.74
CA ILE A 174 0.27 10.71 -7.41
C ILE A 174 1.36 11.54 -6.74
N TYR A 175 1.02 12.18 -5.64
CA TYR A 175 2.01 12.92 -4.87
C TYR A 175 2.79 12.00 -3.93
N THR A 176 4.10 11.96 -4.10
CA THR A 176 5.02 11.18 -3.28
C THR A 176 5.86 12.09 -2.40
N SER A 177 5.96 11.74 -1.12
CA SER A 177 6.88 12.43 -0.20
C SER A 177 8.32 12.05 -0.56
N GLY A 178 9.06 12.95 -1.16
CA GLY A 178 10.51 12.80 -1.30
C GLY A 178 11.18 12.82 0.09
N THR A 179 12.33 12.15 0.22
CA THR A 179 13.15 12.20 1.45
C THR A 179 13.74 13.60 1.70
N THR A 180 13.66 14.52 0.73
CA THR A 180 14.32 15.82 0.74
C THR A 180 13.49 16.90 0.06
N GLY A 181 12.44 17.41 0.67
CA GLY A 181 11.71 18.57 0.15
C GLY A 181 10.21 18.34 -0.05
N ASP A 182 9.58 19.23 -0.81
CA ASP A 182 8.15 19.18 -1.10
C ASP A 182 7.76 17.93 -1.91
N PRO A 183 6.53 17.42 -1.75
CA PRO A 183 6.03 16.27 -2.48
C PRO A 183 6.11 16.47 -4.00
N LYS A 184 6.51 15.41 -4.73
CA LYS A 184 6.57 15.41 -6.19
C LYS A 184 5.29 14.84 -6.77
N GLY A 185 4.77 15.45 -7.83
CA GLY A 185 3.60 14.96 -8.57
C GLY A 185 4.00 13.99 -9.68
N VAL A 186 3.85 12.69 -9.44
CA VAL A 186 4.08 11.64 -10.44
C VAL A 186 2.94 11.62 -11.44
N MET A 187 3.21 11.90 -12.70
CA MET A 187 2.22 11.96 -13.77
C MET A 187 1.99 10.59 -14.40
N LEU A 188 0.77 10.05 -14.28
CA LEU A 188 0.39 8.77 -14.85
C LEU A 188 -0.70 8.94 -15.90
N SER A 189 -0.40 8.48 -17.11
CA SER A 189 -1.36 8.43 -18.23
C SER A 189 -2.27 7.21 -18.14
N HIS A 190 -3.32 7.19 -18.96
CA HIS A 190 -4.15 6.00 -19.12
C HIS A 190 -3.34 4.80 -19.61
N THR A 191 -2.37 5.01 -20.52
CA THR A 191 -1.46 3.95 -20.99
C THR A 191 -0.64 3.36 -19.85
N ASN A 192 -0.11 4.21 -18.95
CA ASN A 192 0.70 3.73 -17.82
C ASN A 192 -0.11 2.82 -16.90
N LEU A 193 -1.31 3.24 -16.52
CA LEU A 193 -2.19 2.47 -15.62
C LEU A 193 -2.65 1.17 -16.27
N LEU A 194 -3.06 1.19 -17.55
CA LEU A 194 -3.48 -0.03 -18.27
C LEU A 194 -2.33 -1.02 -18.43
N GLY A 195 -1.11 -0.55 -18.65
CA GLY A 195 0.08 -1.40 -18.68
C GLY A 195 0.25 -2.20 -17.37
N GLY A 196 0.01 -1.56 -16.23
CA GLY A 196 -0.02 -2.21 -14.92
C GLY A 196 -1.14 -3.26 -14.78
N VAL A 197 -2.37 -2.90 -15.19
CA VAL A 197 -3.54 -3.82 -15.19
C VAL A 197 -3.26 -5.05 -16.06
N GLU A 198 -2.79 -4.85 -17.29
CA GLU A 198 -2.51 -5.94 -18.23
C GLU A 198 -1.38 -6.84 -17.73
N GLY A 199 -0.31 -6.26 -17.22
CA GLY A 199 0.81 -7.00 -16.62
C GLY A 199 0.33 -7.90 -15.47
N TYR A 200 -0.50 -7.35 -14.59
CA TYR A 200 -1.07 -8.09 -13.46
C TYR A 200 -1.97 -9.26 -13.91
N VAL A 201 -2.91 -9.01 -14.83
CA VAL A 201 -3.81 -10.05 -15.37
C VAL A 201 -3.02 -11.15 -16.09
N ARG A 202 -2.00 -10.78 -16.86
CA ARG A 202 -1.14 -11.76 -17.57
C ARG A 202 -0.30 -12.59 -16.63
N ALA A 203 0.20 -12.01 -15.52
CA ALA A 203 0.90 -12.76 -14.49
C ALA A 203 -0.02 -13.72 -13.75
N LEU A 204 -1.25 -13.30 -13.45
CA LEU A 204 -2.25 -14.12 -12.77
C LEU A 204 -2.86 -15.19 -13.69
N GLY A 205 -2.98 -14.92 -14.99
CA GLY A 205 -3.60 -15.79 -15.98
C GLY A 205 -5.12 -15.63 -16.11
N TYR A 206 -5.76 -14.83 -15.25
CA TYR A 206 -7.20 -14.53 -15.29
C TYR A 206 -7.50 -13.16 -14.67
N PRO A 207 -8.62 -12.50 -15.03
CA PRO A 207 -9.03 -11.23 -14.45
C PRO A 207 -9.63 -11.43 -13.04
N LEU A 208 -9.68 -10.34 -12.25
CA LEU A 208 -10.31 -10.33 -10.91
C LEU A 208 -11.85 -10.24 -10.96
N THR A 209 -12.45 -10.61 -12.07
CA THR A 209 -13.88 -10.45 -12.36
C THR A 209 -14.76 -11.07 -11.27
N GLY A 210 -15.62 -10.25 -10.65
CA GLY A 210 -16.53 -10.66 -9.58
C GLY A 210 -15.87 -10.95 -8.23
N MET A 211 -14.54 -10.91 -8.13
CA MET A 211 -13.86 -11.12 -6.85
C MET A 211 -14.15 -9.99 -5.87
N ARG A 212 -14.41 -10.38 -4.63
CA ARG A 212 -14.61 -9.43 -3.53
C ARG A 212 -13.28 -8.96 -2.98
N THR A 213 -13.20 -7.66 -2.70
CA THR A 213 -12.09 -7.04 -1.97
C THR A 213 -12.58 -5.95 -1.03
N VAL A 214 -11.73 -5.50 -0.11
CA VAL A 214 -12.02 -4.40 0.83
C VAL A 214 -11.03 -3.28 0.59
N SER A 215 -11.53 -2.05 0.49
CA SER A 215 -10.78 -0.83 0.30
C SER A 215 -10.72 -0.03 1.61
N ALA A 216 -9.52 0.22 2.14
CA ALA A 216 -9.34 1.00 3.38
C ALA A 216 -8.01 1.76 3.46
N LEU A 217 -7.03 1.45 2.60
CA LEU A 217 -5.79 2.20 2.54
C LEU A 217 -6.00 3.55 1.83
N PRO A 218 -5.12 4.54 2.01
CA PRO A 218 -5.33 5.86 1.41
C PRO A 218 -5.38 5.83 -0.12
N MET A 219 -6.45 6.35 -0.73
CA MET A 219 -6.60 6.51 -2.18
C MET A 219 -5.60 7.51 -2.81
N ALA A 220 -4.90 8.29 -1.99
CA ALA A 220 -3.76 9.11 -2.43
C ALA A 220 -2.52 8.28 -2.72
N HIS A 221 -2.48 7.00 -2.28
CA HIS A 221 -1.39 6.08 -2.56
C HIS A 221 -1.71 5.20 -3.77
N ILE A 222 -0.75 5.07 -4.71
CA ILE A 222 -0.95 4.33 -5.96
C ILE A 222 -1.37 2.87 -5.75
N ALA A 223 -0.88 2.21 -4.70
CA ALA A 223 -1.20 0.81 -4.44
C ALA A 223 -2.70 0.60 -4.19
N GLU A 224 -3.32 1.43 -3.32
CA GLU A 224 -4.76 1.37 -3.07
C GLU A 224 -5.55 1.81 -4.28
N ARG A 225 -5.14 2.93 -4.89
CA ARG A 225 -5.81 3.48 -6.06
C ARG A 225 -5.82 2.50 -7.25
N ASN A 226 -4.73 1.77 -7.45
CA ASN A 226 -4.71 0.68 -8.44
C ASN A 226 -5.59 -0.48 -8.01
N ALA A 227 -5.36 -1.01 -6.82
CA ALA A 227 -6.00 -2.22 -6.35
C ALA A 227 -7.53 -2.12 -6.36
N THR A 228 -8.09 -1.07 -5.74
CA THR A 228 -9.52 -0.98 -5.49
C THR A 228 -10.25 -0.01 -6.41
N HIS A 229 -9.56 0.81 -7.22
CA HIS A 229 -10.20 1.72 -8.15
C HIS A 229 -9.92 1.37 -9.62
N TYR A 230 -8.66 1.43 -10.09
CA TYR A 230 -8.39 1.19 -11.52
C TYR A 230 -8.55 -0.29 -11.90
N PHE A 231 -8.04 -1.23 -11.08
CA PHE A 231 -8.23 -2.66 -11.32
C PHE A 231 -9.71 -3.02 -11.24
N HIS A 232 -10.44 -2.45 -10.27
CA HIS A 232 -11.89 -2.57 -10.17
C HIS A 232 -12.58 -2.15 -11.48
N ALA A 233 -12.34 -0.92 -11.93
CA ALA A 233 -12.94 -0.38 -13.15
C ALA A 233 -12.65 -1.22 -14.41
N CYS A 234 -11.42 -1.77 -14.51
CA CYS A 234 -10.96 -2.52 -15.69
C CYS A 234 -11.31 -4.01 -15.66
N MET A 235 -11.40 -4.64 -14.48
CA MET A 235 -11.53 -6.08 -14.34
C MET A 235 -12.88 -6.55 -13.76
N GLY A 236 -13.71 -5.62 -13.28
CA GLY A 236 -15.04 -5.95 -12.80
C GLY A 236 -15.08 -6.68 -11.45
N SER A 237 -14.18 -6.36 -10.53
CA SER A 237 -14.23 -6.85 -9.14
C SER A 237 -15.40 -6.23 -8.35
N HIS A 238 -15.64 -6.71 -7.14
CA HIS A 238 -16.59 -6.11 -6.19
C HIS A 238 -15.83 -5.51 -5.02
N VAL A 239 -15.90 -4.18 -4.87
CA VAL A 239 -15.18 -3.45 -3.82
C VAL A 239 -16.14 -3.06 -2.70
N THR A 240 -15.76 -3.34 -1.46
CA THR A 240 -16.40 -2.80 -0.27
C THR A 240 -15.49 -1.77 0.37
N ASP A 241 -15.92 -0.51 0.37
CA ASP A 241 -15.20 0.60 0.95
C ASP A 241 -15.39 0.64 2.47
N CYS A 242 -14.28 0.81 3.19
CA CYS A 242 -14.22 1.03 4.63
C CYS A 242 -13.60 2.40 4.90
N ASP A 243 -14.42 3.35 5.33
CA ASP A 243 -14.05 4.75 5.57
C ASP A 243 -13.26 4.98 6.86
N ASP A 244 -13.26 4.00 7.77
CA ASP A 244 -12.53 4.00 9.03
C ASP A 244 -11.56 2.82 9.09
N PHE A 245 -10.26 3.11 9.00
CA PHE A 245 -9.22 2.09 9.04
C PHE A 245 -9.22 1.26 10.34
N SER A 246 -9.71 1.80 11.45
CA SER A 246 -9.83 1.05 12.71
C SER A 246 -10.81 -0.13 12.59
N ARG A 247 -11.77 -0.04 11.65
CA ARG A 247 -12.78 -1.05 11.35
C ARG A 247 -12.40 -2.00 10.20
N PHE A 248 -11.20 -1.84 9.64
CA PHE A 248 -10.75 -2.63 8.49
C PHE A 248 -10.83 -4.14 8.74
N GLY A 249 -10.39 -4.61 9.91
CA GLY A 249 -10.52 -6.02 10.29
C GLY A 249 -11.97 -6.52 10.32
N ALA A 250 -12.90 -5.71 10.84
CA ALA A 250 -14.31 -6.03 10.84
C ALA A 250 -14.92 -6.05 9.42
N ALA A 251 -14.46 -5.16 8.54
CA ALA A 251 -14.87 -5.16 7.15
C ALA A 251 -14.39 -6.43 6.43
N ILE A 252 -13.12 -6.84 6.62
CA ILE A 252 -12.57 -8.09 6.09
C ILE A 252 -13.39 -9.29 6.58
N ALA A 253 -13.67 -9.37 7.89
CA ALA A 253 -14.45 -10.43 8.49
C ALA A 253 -15.91 -10.50 7.97
N SER A 254 -16.48 -9.38 7.54
CA SER A 254 -17.84 -9.31 6.98
C SER A 254 -17.88 -9.66 5.49
N VAL A 255 -16.84 -9.31 4.73
CA VAL A 255 -16.81 -9.41 3.26
C VAL A 255 -16.30 -10.78 2.79
N HIS A 256 -15.41 -11.42 3.55
CA HIS A 256 -14.67 -12.61 3.13
C HIS A 256 -14.03 -12.38 1.75
N PRO A 257 -13.03 -11.47 1.63
CA PRO A 257 -12.44 -11.12 0.36
C PRO A 257 -11.75 -12.30 -0.30
N GLU A 258 -11.82 -12.35 -1.63
CA GLU A 258 -11.10 -13.33 -2.45
C GLU A 258 -9.74 -12.78 -2.90
N TRP A 259 -9.61 -11.47 -2.89
CA TRP A 259 -8.37 -10.74 -3.14
C TRP A 259 -8.18 -9.66 -2.09
N LEU A 260 -6.98 -9.60 -1.50
CA LEU A 260 -6.65 -8.60 -0.48
C LEU A 260 -5.21 -8.09 -0.68
N PHE A 261 -5.09 -6.77 -0.75
CA PHE A 261 -3.81 -6.08 -0.63
C PHE A 261 -3.66 -5.51 0.78
N GLY A 262 -2.50 -5.74 1.41
CA GLY A 262 -2.20 -5.19 2.72
C GLY A 262 -0.72 -4.85 2.88
N THR A 263 -0.41 -3.98 3.84
CA THR A 263 0.99 -3.79 4.27
C THR A 263 1.43 -4.98 5.14
N PRO A 264 2.74 -5.21 5.33
CA PRO A 264 3.23 -6.25 6.24
C PRO A 264 2.58 -6.18 7.63
N ARG A 265 2.36 -4.97 8.16
CA ARG A 265 1.73 -4.75 9.46
C ARG A 265 0.33 -5.35 9.59
N LEU A 266 -0.45 -5.38 8.51
CA LEU A 266 -1.76 -6.04 8.52
C LEU A 266 -1.61 -7.54 8.79
N TRP A 267 -0.72 -8.18 8.06
CA TRP A 267 -0.47 -9.61 8.14
C TRP A 267 0.15 -10.03 9.48
N GLU A 268 1.07 -9.21 10.00
CA GLU A 268 1.67 -9.38 11.34
C GLU A 268 0.59 -9.28 12.44
N LYS A 269 -0.31 -8.30 12.34
CA LYS A 269 -1.39 -8.12 13.33
C LYS A 269 -2.36 -9.32 13.36
N TYR A 270 -2.74 -9.84 12.21
CA TYR A 270 -3.56 -11.04 12.14
C TYR A 270 -2.83 -12.27 12.69
N GLN A 271 -1.54 -12.44 12.35
CA GLN A 271 -0.72 -13.51 12.90
C GLN A 271 -0.66 -13.44 14.43
N ALA A 272 -0.35 -12.27 14.99
CA ALA A 272 -0.28 -12.07 16.43
C ALA A 272 -1.63 -12.37 17.13
N GLY A 273 -2.75 -12.00 16.51
CA GLY A 273 -4.08 -12.33 17.00
C GLY A 273 -4.37 -13.85 17.03
N ILE A 274 -3.92 -14.57 16.01
CA ILE A 274 -4.01 -16.03 15.97
C ILE A 274 -3.12 -16.62 17.07
N GLU A 275 -1.86 -16.21 17.19
CA GLU A 275 -0.90 -16.73 18.17
C GLU A 275 -1.36 -16.49 19.62
N ALA A 276 -1.97 -15.36 19.91
CA ALA A 276 -2.59 -15.09 21.21
C ALA A 276 -3.69 -16.12 21.53
N ARG A 277 -4.57 -16.40 20.57
CA ARG A 277 -5.63 -17.41 20.73
C ARG A 277 -5.07 -18.82 20.94
N LEU A 278 -3.94 -19.19 20.30
CA LEU A 278 -3.30 -20.49 20.50
C LEU A 278 -2.71 -20.64 21.91
N THR A 279 -2.32 -19.53 22.53
CA THR A 279 -1.84 -19.53 23.92
C THR A 279 -2.99 -19.85 24.88
N GLU A 280 -4.22 -19.39 24.57
CA GLU A 280 -5.42 -19.66 25.37
C GLU A 280 -5.98 -21.07 25.13
N ASP A 281 -5.74 -21.65 23.93
CA ASP A 281 -6.20 -23.00 23.54
C ASP A 281 -5.03 -23.86 23.05
N PRO A 282 -4.33 -24.58 23.96
CA PRO A 282 -3.19 -25.44 23.59
C PRO A 282 -3.55 -26.62 22.67
N ALA A 283 -4.83 -27.09 22.69
CA ALA A 283 -5.27 -28.15 21.80
C ALA A 283 -5.34 -27.65 20.36
N LEU A 284 -5.95 -26.49 20.13
CA LEU A 284 -5.93 -25.80 18.85
C LEU A 284 -4.48 -25.50 18.41
N GLY A 285 -3.60 -25.15 19.35
CA GLY A 285 -2.17 -24.93 19.07
C GLY A 285 -1.49 -26.17 18.49
N ALA A 286 -1.74 -27.36 19.06
CA ALA A 286 -1.19 -28.62 18.57
C ALA A 286 -1.76 -28.99 17.18
N ASP A 287 -3.06 -28.80 16.97
CA ASP A 287 -3.72 -29.04 15.70
C ASP A 287 -3.19 -28.14 14.60
N LEU A 288 -3.02 -26.85 14.89
CA LEU A 288 -2.46 -25.88 13.92
C LEU A 288 -1.00 -26.17 13.60
N ALA A 289 -0.19 -26.58 14.60
CA ALA A 289 1.20 -26.95 14.35
C ALA A 289 1.30 -28.12 13.35
N ARG A 290 0.43 -29.12 13.48
CA ARG A 290 0.31 -30.26 12.56
C ARG A 290 -0.14 -29.79 11.17
N ALA A 291 -1.17 -28.94 11.09
CA ALA A 291 -1.67 -28.41 9.82
C ALA A 291 -0.56 -27.62 9.09
N ARG A 292 0.18 -26.77 9.80
CA ARG A 292 1.30 -26.00 9.26
C ARG A 292 2.45 -26.90 8.75
N GLU A 293 2.75 -27.99 9.43
CA GLU A 293 3.76 -28.94 8.93
C GLU A 293 3.37 -29.51 7.56
N VAL A 294 2.10 -29.90 7.40
CA VAL A 294 1.56 -30.40 6.13
C VAL A 294 1.55 -29.30 5.08
N GLY A 295 1.08 -28.09 5.43
CA GLY A 295 1.07 -26.92 4.56
C GLY A 295 2.48 -26.54 4.08
N ARG A 296 3.47 -26.59 4.97
CA ARG A 296 4.90 -26.37 4.61
C ARG A 296 5.38 -27.36 3.56
N ALA A 297 5.01 -28.64 3.68
CA ALA A 297 5.39 -29.65 2.69
C ALA A 297 4.73 -29.36 1.32
N VAL A 298 3.46 -28.96 1.31
CA VAL A 298 2.76 -28.55 0.08
C VAL A 298 3.42 -27.32 -0.55
N GLN A 299 3.75 -26.30 0.26
CA GLN A 299 4.38 -25.06 -0.25
C GLN A 299 5.78 -25.33 -0.80
N ARG A 300 6.53 -26.28 -0.23
CA ARG A 300 7.83 -26.69 -0.79
C ARG A 300 7.67 -27.25 -2.20
N CYS A 301 6.73 -28.16 -2.43
CA CYS A 301 6.44 -28.68 -3.78
C CYS A 301 6.09 -27.54 -4.75
N ARG A 302 5.24 -26.60 -4.33
CA ARG A 302 4.84 -25.46 -5.15
C ARG A 302 6.03 -24.54 -5.49
N ALA A 303 6.83 -24.19 -4.49
CA ALA A 303 8.03 -23.35 -4.66
C ALA A 303 9.08 -24.00 -5.57
N GLU A 304 9.23 -25.33 -5.51
CA GLU A 304 10.11 -26.11 -6.39
C GLU A 304 9.50 -26.31 -7.79
N GLY A 305 8.21 -26.05 -7.97
CA GLY A 305 7.48 -26.31 -9.22
C GLY A 305 7.24 -27.80 -9.48
N THR A 306 7.23 -28.62 -8.41
CA THR A 306 6.95 -30.06 -8.47
C THR A 306 5.48 -30.35 -8.18
N GLU A 307 4.98 -31.47 -8.68
CA GLU A 307 3.60 -31.88 -8.38
C GLU A 307 3.47 -32.28 -6.90
N VAL A 308 2.39 -31.81 -6.25
CA VAL A 308 2.06 -32.21 -4.87
C VAL A 308 1.58 -33.66 -4.89
N PRO A 309 2.26 -34.61 -4.21
CA PRO A 309 1.85 -36.01 -4.16
C PRO A 309 0.41 -36.20 -3.67
N GLY A 310 -0.34 -37.13 -4.26
CA GLY A 310 -1.76 -37.34 -3.96
C GLY A 310 -2.05 -37.51 -2.48
N ALA A 311 -1.28 -38.37 -1.78
CA ALA A 311 -1.43 -38.57 -0.34
C ALA A 311 -1.17 -37.29 0.49
N LEU A 312 -0.22 -36.44 0.05
CA LEU A 312 0.05 -35.15 0.71
C LEU A 312 -1.11 -34.16 0.46
N ARG A 313 -1.68 -34.16 -0.77
CA ARG A 313 -2.83 -33.34 -1.14
C ARG A 313 -4.08 -33.70 -0.31
N GLU A 314 -4.37 -35.00 -0.17
CA GLU A 314 -5.50 -35.47 0.66
C GLU A 314 -5.29 -35.14 2.14
N ARG A 315 -4.05 -35.28 2.65
CA ARG A 315 -3.73 -34.90 4.03
C ARG A 315 -3.90 -33.40 4.23
N TRP A 316 -3.42 -32.58 3.30
CA TRP A 316 -3.59 -31.13 3.35
C TRP A 316 -5.07 -30.74 3.34
N GLU A 317 -5.88 -31.36 2.50
CA GLU A 317 -7.31 -31.05 2.41
C GLU A 317 -8.03 -31.33 3.73
N ARG A 318 -7.68 -32.40 4.43
CA ARG A 318 -8.23 -32.68 5.78
C ARG A 318 -7.81 -31.65 6.82
N GLU A 319 -6.53 -31.27 6.86
CA GLU A 319 -6.07 -30.23 7.79
C GLU A 319 -6.66 -28.86 7.44
N ARG A 320 -6.76 -28.54 6.16
CA ARG A 320 -7.34 -27.28 5.70
C ARG A 320 -8.78 -27.15 6.14
N THR A 321 -9.62 -28.13 5.86
CA THR A 321 -11.07 -28.06 6.21
C THR A 321 -11.33 -28.27 7.69
N GLY A 322 -10.51 -29.07 8.38
CA GLY A 322 -10.71 -29.40 9.79
C GLY A 322 -10.13 -28.39 10.78
N VAL A 323 -9.08 -27.67 10.40
CA VAL A 323 -8.34 -26.76 11.31
C VAL A 323 -8.22 -25.35 10.75
N VAL A 324 -7.71 -25.22 9.51
CA VAL A 324 -7.33 -23.91 8.98
C VAL A 324 -8.55 -23.06 8.62
N GLU A 325 -9.51 -23.58 7.85
CA GLU A 325 -10.71 -22.84 7.48
C GLU A 325 -11.53 -22.39 8.70
N PRO A 326 -11.81 -23.23 9.70
CA PRO A 326 -12.49 -22.80 10.92
C PRO A 326 -11.73 -21.71 11.71
N LEU A 327 -10.41 -21.67 11.60
CA LEU A 327 -9.57 -20.63 12.20
C LEU A 327 -9.65 -19.32 11.43
N LEU A 328 -9.61 -19.36 10.08
CA LEU A 328 -9.57 -18.19 9.21
C LEU A 328 -10.95 -17.58 8.93
N ALA A 329 -12.02 -18.37 8.93
CA ALA A 329 -13.37 -17.90 8.60
C ALA A 329 -13.88 -16.78 9.52
N PRO A 330 -13.71 -16.79 10.85
CA PRO A 330 -14.11 -15.68 11.71
C PRO A 330 -13.31 -14.38 11.44
N LEU A 331 -12.15 -14.50 10.82
CA LEU A 331 -11.29 -13.38 10.41
C LEU A 331 -11.62 -12.89 8.98
N GLY A 332 -12.46 -13.63 8.25
CA GLY A 332 -12.78 -13.36 6.84
C GLY A 332 -11.65 -13.68 5.86
N LEU A 333 -10.68 -14.50 6.26
CA LEU A 333 -9.50 -14.82 5.43
C LEU A 333 -9.57 -16.19 4.75
N ASP A 334 -10.68 -16.91 4.92
CA ASP A 334 -10.94 -18.26 4.43
C ASP A 334 -11.18 -18.33 2.91
N ALA A 335 -11.64 -17.23 2.30
CA ALA A 335 -11.94 -17.15 0.88
C ALA A 335 -10.76 -16.64 0.01
N LEU A 336 -9.63 -16.28 0.61
CA LEU A 336 -8.51 -15.67 -0.09
C LEU A 336 -7.92 -16.58 -1.18
N ARG A 337 -7.95 -16.09 -2.41
CA ARG A 337 -7.31 -16.67 -3.59
C ARG A 337 -6.04 -15.92 -3.98
N ILE A 338 -5.99 -14.65 -3.62
CA ILE A 338 -4.85 -13.75 -3.86
C ILE A 338 -4.66 -12.91 -2.60
N ALA A 339 -3.46 -12.96 -2.06
CA ALA A 339 -3.05 -12.13 -0.94
C ALA A 339 -1.72 -11.45 -1.29
N ASN A 340 -1.71 -10.12 -1.28
CA ASN A 340 -0.52 -9.36 -1.60
C ASN A 340 -0.04 -8.54 -0.40
N SER A 341 1.26 -8.48 -0.26
CA SER A 341 1.92 -7.54 0.63
C SER A 341 2.85 -6.63 -0.17
N GLY A 342 2.96 -5.37 0.24
CA GLY A 342 3.84 -4.41 -0.41
C GLY A 342 4.03 -3.15 0.41
N ALA A 343 4.69 -2.17 -0.19
CA ALA A 343 5.08 -0.87 0.40
C ALA A 343 6.21 -0.94 1.44
N ALA A 344 6.50 -2.11 2.02
CA ALA A 344 7.64 -2.38 2.90
C ALA A 344 8.02 -3.87 2.79
N PRO A 345 9.26 -4.26 3.14
CA PRO A 345 9.65 -5.67 3.14
C PRO A 345 8.80 -6.50 4.11
N MET A 346 8.33 -7.67 3.66
CA MET A 346 7.60 -8.64 4.48
C MET A 346 8.58 -9.46 5.32
N PRO A 347 8.40 -9.56 6.65
CA PRO A 347 9.18 -10.48 7.45
C PRO A 347 9.01 -11.94 7.00
N GLY A 348 10.13 -12.65 6.82
CA GLY A 348 10.11 -13.99 6.24
C GLY A 348 9.31 -15.00 7.07
N HIS A 349 9.31 -14.86 8.41
CA HIS A 349 8.52 -15.72 9.30
C HIS A 349 7.01 -15.50 9.15
N THR A 350 6.59 -14.23 8.97
CA THR A 350 5.19 -13.87 8.73
C THR A 350 4.73 -14.43 7.38
N ALA A 351 5.51 -14.22 6.31
CA ALA A 351 5.19 -14.81 5.01
C ALA A 351 5.09 -16.33 5.06
N ALA A 352 6.04 -16.99 5.73
CA ALA A 352 6.02 -18.46 5.92
C ALA A 352 4.78 -18.91 6.70
N PHE A 353 4.41 -18.22 7.77
CA PHE A 353 3.22 -18.53 8.57
C PHE A 353 1.96 -18.59 7.68
N TRP A 354 1.71 -17.56 6.87
CA TRP A 354 0.54 -17.48 6.02
C TRP A 354 0.55 -18.51 4.89
N LEU A 355 1.70 -18.72 4.26
CA LEU A 355 1.84 -19.76 3.23
C LEU A 355 1.62 -21.18 3.78
N GLU A 356 2.08 -21.46 4.99
CA GLU A 356 1.85 -22.73 5.69
C GLU A 356 0.37 -22.96 6.03
N LEU A 357 -0.41 -21.89 6.21
CA LEU A 357 -1.87 -21.93 6.34
C LEU A 357 -2.59 -21.98 4.98
N GLY A 358 -1.86 -22.02 3.87
CA GLY A 358 -2.44 -22.08 2.53
C GLY A 358 -2.94 -20.73 2.00
N VAL A 359 -2.77 -19.63 2.74
CA VAL A 359 -3.01 -18.28 2.25
C VAL A 359 -1.89 -17.91 1.27
N PRO A 360 -2.19 -17.62 0.00
CA PRO A 360 -1.15 -17.39 -1.03
C PRO A 360 -0.56 -15.97 -0.92
N LEU A 361 0.03 -15.67 0.25
CA LEU A 361 0.61 -14.37 0.53
C LEU A 361 1.93 -14.21 -0.23
N SER A 362 1.92 -13.32 -1.20
CA SER A 362 3.10 -12.97 -2.00
C SER A 362 3.47 -11.50 -1.81
N ASP A 363 4.76 -11.25 -1.72
CA ASP A 363 5.27 -9.89 -1.70
C ASP A 363 5.28 -9.32 -3.14
N VAL A 364 4.97 -8.04 -3.27
CA VAL A 364 5.00 -7.30 -4.53
C VAL A 364 5.94 -6.11 -4.40
N TYR A 365 6.69 -5.81 -5.45
CA TYR A 365 7.50 -4.62 -5.51
C TYR A 365 6.97 -3.67 -6.58
N GLY A 366 7.06 -2.38 -6.26
CA GLY A 366 6.73 -1.31 -7.18
C GLY A 366 6.77 0.05 -6.53
N GLN A 367 6.51 1.06 -7.34
CA GLN A 367 6.51 2.46 -6.91
C GLN A 367 5.58 3.30 -7.78
N SER A 368 5.29 4.52 -7.33
CA SER A 368 4.35 5.42 -8.01
C SER A 368 4.78 5.72 -9.44
N GLU A 369 6.08 5.91 -9.66
CA GLU A 369 6.70 6.20 -10.96
C GLU A 369 6.57 5.04 -11.97
N ALA A 370 6.19 3.87 -11.50
CA ALA A 370 5.95 2.70 -12.34
C ALA A 370 4.51 2.17 -12.18
N SER A 371 3.55 3.07 -11.97
CA SER A 371 2.12 2.76 -11.88
C SER A 371 1.78 1.68 -10.84
N GLY A 372 2.57 1.58 -9.76
CA GLY A 372 2.37 0.59 -8.69
C GLY A 372 3.23 -0.65 -8.88
N THR A 373 2.63 -1.83 -9.00
CA THR A 373 3.33 -3.13 -9.01
C THR A 373 4.09 -3.36 -10.30
N VAL A 374 5.38 -3.73 -10.21
CA VAL A 374 6.25 -4.09 -11.34
C VAL A 374 6.78 -5.52 -11.27
N THR A 375 6.84 -6.13 -10.06
CA THR A 375 7.16 -7.55 -9.91
C THR A 375 6.12 -8.25 -9.04
N TRP A 376 5.82 -9.50 -9.42
CA TRP A 376 4.93 -10.38 -8.70
C TRP A 376 5.06 -11.83 -9.18
N GLU A 377 4.84 -12.80 -8.28
CA GLU A 377 4.76 -14.21 -8.61
C GLU A 377 3.60 -14.86 -7.85
N PRO A 378 2.42 -15.01 -8.50
CA PRO A 378 1.22 -15.54 -7.82
C PRO A 378 1.20 -17.05 -7.66
N HIS A 379 1.94 -17.80 -8.48
CA HIS A 379 1.82 -19.26 -8.57
C HIS A 379 2.96 -20.01 -7.91
N ARG A 380 4.17 -19.46 -7.96
CA ARG A 380 5.38 -20.06 -7.42
C ARG A 380 6.07 -19.11 -6.45
N ILE A 381 5.41 -18.87 -5.32
CA ILE A 381 5.87 -17.90 -4.32
C ILE A 381 7.15 -18.40 -3.67
N VAL A 382 8.22 -17.61 -3.78
CA VAL A 382 9.53 -17.84 -3.16
C VAL A 382 9.74 -16.84 -2.04
N LEU A 383 9.87 -17.32 -0.82
CA LEU A 383 10.04 -16.47 0.37
C LEU A 383 11.25 -15.55 0.25
N GLY A 384 11.06 -14.28 0.65
CA GLY A 384 12.09 -13.25 0.64
C GLY A 384 12.35 -12.63 -0.74
N THR A 385 11.48 -12.92 -1.72
CA THR A 385 11.50 -12.29 -3.04
C THR A 385 10.20 -11.56 -3.31
N SER A 386 10.24 -10.54 -4.16
CA SER A 386 9.04 -9.82 -4.65
C SER A 386 8.56 -10.37 -6.01
N GLY A 387 8.96 -11.60 -6.35
CA GLY A 387 8.56 -12.28 -7.57
C GLY A 387 9.28 -11.79 -8.83
N ARG A 388 8.70 -12.13 -9.97
CA ARG A 388 9.27 -11.86 -11.30
C ARG A 388 8.74 -10.56 -11.88
N PRO A 389 9.45 -9.97 -12.87
CA PRO A 389 8.91 -8.87 -13.65
C PRO A 389 7.53 -9.20 -14.22
N LEU A 390 6.57 -8.27 -14.07
CA LEU A 390 5.27 -8.42 -14.72
C LEU A 390 5.44 -8.47 -16.25
N PRO A 391 4.61 -9.25 -16.97
CA PRO A 391 4.63 -9.25 -18.41
C PRO A 391 4.39 -7.85 -19.00
N GLY A 392 5.30 -7.36 -19.83
CA GLY A 392 5.23 -6.04 -20.46
C GLY A 392 6.15 -4.99 -19.86
N ILE A 393 6.86 -5.32 -18.76
CA ILE A 393 7.96 -4.47 -18.25
C ILE A 393 9.30 -5.16 -18.39
N GLU A 394 10.32 -4.39 -18.71
CA GLU A 394 11.71 -4.80 -18.66
C GLU A 394 12.33 -4.31 -17.35
N ILE A 395 13.06 -5.20 -16.69
CA ILE A 395 13.80 -4.89 -15.45
C ILE A 395 15.24 -5.37 -15.64
N THR A 396 16.20 -4.50 -15.35
CA THR A 396 17.63 -4.83 -15.31
C THR A 396 18.28 -4.23 -14.07
N LEU A 397 19.53 -4.58 -13.82
CA LEU A 397 20.34 -4.02 -12.75
C LEU A 397 21.49 -3.23 -13.35
N ALA A 398 21.73 -2.03 -12.82
CA ALA A 398 22.93 -1.27 -13.09
C ALA A 398 24.18 -1.93 -12.44
N GLU A 399 25.37 -1.47 -12.77
CA GLU A 399 26.64 -2.01 -12.21
C GLU A 399 26.70 -1.98 -10.68
N ASP A 400 26.04 -1.00 -10.07
CA ASP A 400 25.96 -0.85 -8.61
C ASP A 400 24.77 -1.60 -7.97
N GLY A 401 24.02 -2.36 -8.78
CA GLY A 401 22.86 -3.12 -8.35
C GLY A 401 21.55 -2.32 -8.31
N GLU A 402 21.54 -1.06 -8.78
CA GLU A 402 20.28 -0.30 -8.89
C GLU A 402 19.32 -0.96 -9.87
N VAL A 403 18.07 -1.14 -9.44
CA VAL A 403 16.99 -1.66 -10.28
C VAL A 403 16.59 -0.59 -11.29
N LEU A 404 16.62 -0.93 -12.56
CA LEU A 404 16.23 -0.08 -13.69
C LEU A 404 14.99 -0.64 -14.37
N LEU A 405 14.03 0.22 -14.71
CA LEU A 405 12.75 -0.17 -15.31
C LEU A 405 12.55 0.47 -16.67
N ARG A 406 11.96 -0.28 -17.62
CA ARG A 406 11.52 0.24 -18.91
C ARG A 406 10.23 -0.45 -19.34
N GLY A 407 9.25 0.32 -19.84
CA GLY A 407 8.00 -0.23 -20.34
C GLY A 407 6.82 0.74 -20.20
N PRO A 408 5.64 0.34 -20.71
CA PRO A 408 4.47 1.22 -20.82
C PRO A 408 3.92 1.70 -19.47
N LEU A 409 4.18 0.99 -18.36
CA LEU A 409 3.72 1.36 -17.02
C LEU A 409 4.63 2.39 -16.32
N VAL A 410 5.80 2.74 -16.91
CA VAL A 410 6.70 3.77 -16.38
C VAL A 410 6.11 5.15 -16.68
N PHE A 411 6.10 6.04 -15.70
CA PHE A 411 5.49 7.37 -15.74
C PHE A 411 6.07 8.28 -16.82
N SER A 412 5.33 9.35 -17.13
CA SER A 412 5.77 10.33 -18.13
C SER A 412 6.75 11.36 -17.57
N GLY A 413 6.88 11.46 -16.25
CA GLY A 413 7.73 12.44 -15.57
C GLY A 413 7.05 13.05 -14.34
N TYR A 414 7.76 13.96 -13.70
CA TYR A 414 7.24 14.73 -12.57
C TYR A 414 6.58 16.03 -13.06
N LEU A 415 5.43 16.35 -12.47
CA LEU A 415 4.67 17.56 -12.79
C LEU A 415 5.53 18.81 -12.55
N ASP A 416 5.63 19.66 -13.55
CA ASP A 416 6.36 20.93 -13.55
C ASP A 416 7.83 20.84 -13.04
N ASP A 417 8.45 19.65 -13.15
CA ASP A 417 9.82 19.40 -12.70
C ASP A 417 10.63 18.64 -13.78
N PRO A 418 11.01 19.33 -14.87
CA PRO A 418 11.77 18.70 -15.96
C PRO A 418 13.17 18.25 -15.53
N VAL A 419 13.80 18.95 -14.60
CA VAL A 419 15.14 18.61 -14.11
C VAL A 419 15.14 17.25 -13.41
N ARG A 420 14.25 17.08 -12.42
CA ARG A 420 14.13 15.78 -11.74
C ARG A 420 13.58 14.69 -12.65
N THR A 421 12.81 15.04 -13.67
CA THR A 421 12.36 14.08 -14.68
C THR A 421 13.55 13.56 -15.49
N GLU A 422 14.44 14.45 -15.96
CA GLU A 422 15.64 14.06 -16.69
C GLU A 422 16.59 13.22 -15.82
N GLU A 423 16.81 13.62 -14.57
CA GLU A 423 17.61 12.86 -13.59
C GLU A 423 17.06 11.45 -13.29
N ALA A 424 15.73 11.26 -13.43
CA ALA A 424 15.09 9.99 -13.15
C ALA A 424 15.32 8.93 -14.24
N PHE A 425 15.79 9.33 -15.42
CA PHE A 425 16.07 8.42 -16.53
C PHE A 425 17.56 8.44 -16.85
N ASP A 426 18.07 7.33 -17.40
CA ASP A 426 19.41 7.29 -17.99
C ASP A 426 19.36 7.66 -19.48
N GLY A 427 20.55 7.70 -20.12
CA GLY A 427 20.69 8.05 -21.54
C GLY A 427 20.02 7.06 -22.50
N ASP A 428 19.69 5.84 -22.05
CA ASP A 428 19.05 4.77 -22.82
C ASP A 428 17.55 4.64 -22.53
N GLY A 429 16.98 5.56 -21.72
CA GLY A 429 15.56 5.62 -21.39
C GLY A 429 15.12 4.66 -20.29
N TRP A 430 16.06 4.13 -19.49
CA TRP A 430 15.73 3.36 -18.29
C TRP A 430 15.42 4.28 -17.12
N PHE A 431 14.30 4.03 -16.46
CA PHE A 431 13.94 4.71 -15.24
C PHE A 431 14.78 4.15 -14.06
N ARG A 432 15.45 5.05 -13.36
CA ARG A 432 16.25 4.79 -12.17
C ARG A 432 15.37 4.75 -10.93
N THR A 433 15.17 3.57 -10.36
CA THR A 433 14.25 3.42 -9.21
C THR A 433 14.79 3.98 -7.91
N GLY A 434 16.10 4.08 -7.78
CA GLY A 434 16.78 4.35 -6.52
C GLY A 434 16.72 3.18 -5.53
N ASP A 435 16.28 2.00 -5.95
CA ASP A 435 16.24 0.78 -5.15
C ASP A 435 17.35 -0.17 -5.60
N ILE A 436 18.06 -0.79 -4.66
CA ILE A 436 19.07 -1.82 -4.94
C ILE A 436 18.39 -3.18 -4.86
N GLY A 437 18.65 -4.01 -5.87
CA GLY A 437 18.07 -5.35 -5.96
C GLY A 437 19.03 -6.42 -6.44
N ARG A 438 18.56 -7.65 -6.42
CA ARG A 438 19.24 -8.81 -7.00
C ARG A 438 18.22 -9.80 -7.54
N PHE A 439 18.57 -10.51 -8.61
CA PHE A 439 17.78 -11.62 -9.12
C PHE A 439 18.31 -12.95 -8.59
N ASP A 440 17.40 -13.88 -8.31
CA ASP A 440 17.75 -15.29 -8.08
C ASP A 440 17.86 -16.04 -9.43
N ALA A 441 18.23 -17.32 -9.36
CA ALA A 441 18.37 -18.17 -10.54
C ALA A 441 17.03 -18.44 -11.26
N LEU A 442 15.89 -18.17 -10.63
CA LEU A 442 14.55 -18.31 -11.17
C LEU A 442 14.01 -17.02 -11.77
N GLY A 443 14.78 -15.91 -11.67
CA GLY A 443 14.39 -14.59 -12.15
C GLY A 443 13.48 -13.82 -11.18
N ASN A 444 13.39 -14.23 -9.91
CA ASN A 444 12.70 -13.44 -8.90
C ASN A 444 13.60 -12.32 -8.38
N LEU A 445 13.01 -11.12 -8.23
CA LEU A 445 13.69 -9.95 -7.69
C LEU A 445 13.59 -9.94 -6.16
N THR A 446 14.71 -9.68 -5.50
CA THR A 446 14.78 -9.31 -4.09
C THR A 446 15.22 -7.86 -4.00
N ILE A 447 14.45 -7.00 -3.36
CA ILE A 447 14.87 -5.64 -3.03
C ILE A 447 15.72 -5.70 -1.76
N VAL A 448 16.91 -5.14 -1.84
CA VAL A 448 17.88 -5.11 -0.73
C VAL A 448 17.65 -3.88 0.13
N ASP A 449 17.63 -2.70 -0.49
CA ASP A 449 17.38 -1.41 0.18
C ASP A 449 17.22 -0.26 -0.82
N ARG A 450 16.94 0.92 -0.30
CA ARG A 450 17.04 2.19 -1.02
C ARG A 450 18.50 2.62 -1.14
N LYS A 451 18.94 2.95 -2.35
CA LYS A 451 20.32 3.40 -2.63
C LYS A 451 20.77 4.58 -1.75
N LYS A 452 19.86 5.55 -1.51
CA LYS A 452 20.11 6.74 -0.66
C LYS A 452 20.00 6.46 0.84
N GLU A 453 19.51 5.29 1.24
CA GLU A 453 19.35 4.89 2.64
C GLU A 453 20.39 3.87 3.08
N LEU A 454 21.17 3.32 2.13
CA LEU A 454 22.29 2.45 2.47
C LEU A 454 23.25 3.17 3.42
N ILE A 455 23.57 2.53 4.51
CA ILE A 455 24.58 2.99 5.46
C ILE A 455 25.95 2.66 4.89
N VAL A 456 26.77 3.70 4.67
CA VAL A 456 28.18 3.53 4.34
C VAL A 456 29.00 3.73 5.60
N THR A 457 29.48 2.65 6.20
CA THR A 457 30.29 2.74 7.42
C THR A 457 31.63 3.45 7.15
N SER A 458 32.30 3.95 8.20
CA SER A 458 33.63 4.54 8.08
C SER A 458 34.69 3.59 7.48
N GLY A 459 34.43 2.27 7.51
CA GLY A 459 35.22 1.24 6.83
C GLY A 459 34.84 0.99 5.37
N GLY A 460 33.95 1.80 4.77
CA GLY A 460 33.53 1.70 3.37
C GLY A 460 32.63 0.51 3.06
N LYS A 461 31.93 -0.07 4.04
CA LYS A 461 30.97 -1.15 3.84
C LYS A 461 29.56 -0.60 3.68
N ASN A 462 28.87 -1.04 2.62
CA ASN A 462 27.45 -0.78 2.40
C ASN A 462 26.63 -1.77 3.23
N ILE A 463 25.76 -1.26 4.08
CA ILE A 463 24.88 -2.04 4.95
C ILE A 463 23.45 -1.58 4.71
N SER A 464 22.53 -2.54 4.54
CA SER A 464 21.11 -2.26 4.44
C SER A 464 20.48 -2.07 5.82
N PRO A 465 20.06 -0.86 6.20
CA PRO A 465 19.32 -0.67 7.44
C PRO A 465 17.95 -1.34 7.40
N ALA A 466 17.28 -1.40 6.25
CA ALA A 466 15.95 -1.99 6.13
C ALA A 466 15.95 -3.50 6.46
N LEU A 467 16.98 -4.24 6.08
CA LEU A 467 17.11 -5.66 6.43
C LEU A 467 17.28 -5.87 7.94
N LEU A 468 18.10 -5.05 8.59
CA LEU A 468 18.32 -5.10 10.03
C LEU A 468 17.05 -4.71 10.79
N GLU A 469 16.38 -3.64 10.36
CA GLU A 469 15.14 -3.15 10.96
C GLU A 469 14.00 -4.16 10.82
N SER A 470 13.89 -4.80 9.66
CA SER A 470 12.91 -5.88 9.45
C SER A 470 13.18 -7.06 10.37
N ALA A 471 14.44 -7.47 10.51
CA ALA A 471 14.82 -8.56 11.38
C ALA A 471 14.63 -8.23 12.89
N LEU A 472 14.86 -6.99 13.30
CA LEU A 472 14.57 -6.54 14.68
C LEU A 472 13.07 -6.59 14.99
N LYS A 473 12.23 -6.22 14.04
CA LYS A 473 10.77 -6.24 14.18
C LYS A 473 10.16 -7.65 14.17
N GLU A 474 10.95 -8.69 14.00
CA GLU A 474 10.53 -10.07 14.27
C GLU A 474 10.28 -10.31 15.77
N SER A 475 10.89 -9.52 16.66
CA SER A 475 10.50 -9.47 18.06
C SER A 475 9.12 -8.81 18.21
N THR A 476 8.18 -9.52 18.83
CA THR A 476 6.82 -9.00 19.08
C THR A 476 6.79 -7.77 19.99
N LEU A 477 7.89 -7.49 20.71
CA LEU A 477 8.00 -6.32 21.58
C LEU A 477 8.45 -5.05 20.83
N ILE A 478 9.02 -5.19 19.61
CA ILE A 478 9.58 -4.08 18.84
C ILE A 478 8.59 -3.66 17.74
N GLY A 479 7.91 -2.54 17.94
CA GLY A 479 6.98 -1.97 16.98
C GLY A 479 7.66 -1.21 15.84
N GLN A 480 8.77 -0.51 16.14
CA GLN A 480 9.59 0.18 15.14
C GLN A 480 11.07 0.10 15.51
N ALA A 481 11.93 0.13 14.47
CA ALA A 481 13.37 0.18 14.63
C ALA A 481 13.96 1.14 13.60
N CYS A 482 14.94 1.94 14.01
CA CYS A 482 15.73 2.80 13.12
C CYS A 482 17.21 2.51 13.33
N VAL A 483 17.84 1.92 12.32
CA VAL A 483 19.26 1.58 12.33
C VAL A 483 20.09 2.80 11.89
N VAL A 484 21.17 3.07 12.63
CA VAL A 484 22.06 4.22 12.44
C VAL A 484 23.50 3.72 12.34
N GLY A 485 24.30 4.32 11.45
CA GLY A 485 25.70 3.92 11.27
C GLY A 485 26.40 4.60 10.11
N ASP A 486 25.74 5.51 9.39
CA ASP A 486 26.34 6.20 8.23
C ASP A 486 27.54 7.05 8.66
N GLY A 487 28.69 6.84 8.01
CA GLY A 487 29.96 7.45 8.39
C GLY A 487 30.55 7.00 9.75
N ARG A 488 29.91 6.05 10.45
CA ARG A 488 30.31 5.60 11.79
C ARG A 488 31.08 4.28 11.75
N SER A 489 31.77 3.97 12.84
CA SER A 489 32.60 2.76 12.97
C SER A 489 31.81 1.49 13.27
N MET A 490 30.56 1.62 13.70
CA MET A 490 29.68 0.50 14.06
C MET A 490 28.21 0.84 13.82
N ILE A 491 27.37 -0.19 13.79
CA ILE A 491 25.93 -0.08 13.64
C ILE A 491 25.25 -0.05 15.00
N THR A 492 24.34 0.90 15.16
CA THR A 492 23.48 1.05 16.35
C THR A 492 22.01 1.11 15.97
N ALA A 493 21.08 0.98 16.91
CA ALA A 493 19.65 1.06 16.63
C ALA A 493 18.87 1.83 17.70
N LEU A 494 17.92 2.63 17.27
CA LEU A 494 16.83 3.14 18.08
C LEU A 494 15.65 2.16 17.96
N LEU A 495 15.09 1.73 19.07
CA LEU A 495 14.00 0.77 19.14
C LEU A 495 12.79 1.40 19.83
N VAL A 496 11.62 1.21 19.26
CA VAL A 496 10.33 1.65 19.82
C VAL A 496 9.49 0.43 20.13
N LEU A 497 8.95 0.37 21.32
CA LEU A 497 8.11 -0.75 21.73
C LEU A 497 6.77 -0.78 20.97
N ASP A 498 6.26 -1.96 20.74
CA ASP A 498 4.92 -2.14 20.21
C ASP A 498 3.88 -1.76 21.27
N PRO A 499 2.96 -0.82 20.98
CA PRO A 499 2.03 -0.29 21.98
C PRO A 499 0.94 -1.27 22.42
N GLU A 500 0.73 -2.38 21.71
CA GLU A 500 -0.28 -3.39 22.06
C GLU A 500 0.38 -4.58 22.77
N THR A 501 1.46 -5.12 22.22
CA THR A 501 2.09 -6.35 22.70
C THR A 501 3.03 -6.14 23.88
N ALA A 502 3.77 -5.04 23.93
CA ALA A 502 4.67 -4.78 25.05
C ALA A 502 3.94 -4.59 26.40
N PRO A 503 2.83 -3.84 26.50
CA PRO A 503 2.03 -3.79 27.72
C PRO A 503 1.40 -5.13 28.11
N ALA A 504 0.99 -5.95 27.12
CA ALA A 504 0.45 -7.28 27.39
C ALA A 504 1.52 -8.20 28.00
N TRP A 505 2.71 -8.25 27.40
CA TRP A 505 3.88 -8.98 27.90
C TRP A 505 4.29 -8.54 29.31
N ALA A 506 4.23 -7.23 29.60
CA ALA A 506 4.54 -6.67 30.90
C ALA A 506 3.52 -7.10 31.97
N ARG A 507 2.23 -7.08 31.64
CA ARG A 507 1.15 -7.48 32.56
C ARG A 507 1.29 -8.92 33.04
N GLU A 508 1.63 -9.84 32.15
CA GLU A 508 1.85 -11.25 32.48
C GLU A 508 2.99 -11.45 33.48
N ARG A 509 3.90 -10.46 33.61
CA ARG A 509 5.10 -10.52 34.47
C ARG A 509 5.04 -9.60 35.65
N GLY A 510 3.89 -8.94 35.89
CA GLY A 510 3.72 -7.99 36.97
C GLY A 510 4.57 -6.72 36.84
N LEU A 511 4.96 -6.37 35.61
CA LEU A 511 5.74 -5.18 35.30
C LEU A 511 4.83 -3.98 34.96
N PRO A 512 5.35 -2.74 35.00
CA PRO A 512 4.62 -1.56 34.57
C PRO A 512 4.14 -1.69 33.11
N THR A 513 2.87 -1.35 32.87
CA THR A 513 2.28 -1.41 31.50
C THR A 513 2.37 -0.08 30.75
N VAL A 514 2.75 1.00 31.43
CA VAL A 514 3.02 2.31 30.80
C VAL A 514 4.39 2.25 30.14
N LEU A 515 4.45 2.46 28.83
CA LEU A 515 5.68 2.30 28.05
C LEU A 515 6.86 3.11 28.63
N GLY A 516 6.63 4.36 29.06
CA GLY A 516 7.66 5.23 29.63
C GLY A 516 8.27 4.72 30.95
N GLU A 517 7.57 3.84 31.66
CA GLU A 517 8.08 3.16 32.86
C GLU A 517 8.67 1.80 32.50
N LEU A 518 8.03 1.10 31.58
CA LEU A 518 8.44 -0.23 31.13
C LEU A 518 9.84 -0.22 30.52
N VAL A 519 10.18 0.79 29.70
CA VAL A 519 11.50 0.91 29.06
C VAL A 519 12.66 1.07 30.06
N LYS A 520 12.37 1.31 31.34
CA LYS A 520 13.37 1.43 32.40
C LYS A 520 13.57 0.15 33.20
N THR A 521 12.73 -0.88 32.95
CA THR A 521 12.79 -2.14 33.73
C THR A 521 13.93 -3.02 33.20
N PRO A 522 14.75 -3.57 34.14
CA PRO A 522 15.85 -4.46 33.74
C PRO A 522 15.38 -5.69 32.95
N GLU A 523 14.20 -6.21 33.28
CA GLU A 523 13.62 -7.40 32.64
C GLU A 523 13.30 -7.15 31.16
N LEU A 524 12.74 -5.97 30.81
CA LEU A 524 12.50 -5.61 29.42
C LEU A 524 13.82 -5.41 28.69
N LEU A 525 14.75 -4.66 29.27
CA LEU A 525 16.04 -4.39 28.64
C LEU A 525 16.81 -5.68 28.36
N ALA A 526 16.85 -6.61 29.31
CA ALA A 526 17.46 -7.92 29.11
C ALA A 526 16.77 -8.73 28.00
N ARG A 527 15.44 -8.66 27.91
CA ARG A 527 14.69 -9.31 26.82
C ARG A 527 15.01 -8.70 25.46
N ILE A 528 15.05 -7.38 25.34
CA ILE A 528 15.39 -6.69 24.09
C ILE A 528 16.84 -6.98 23.70
N GLU A 529 17.79 -7.01 24.64
CA GLU A 529 19.18 -7.41 24.37
C GLU A 529 19.26 -8.84 23.80
N ALA A 530 18.50 -9.78 24.36
CA ALA A 530 18.43 -11.14 23.86
C ALA A 530 17.84 -11.20 22.42
N ASP A 531 16.80 -10.43 22.13
CA ASP A 531 16.19 -10.34 20.82
C ASP A 531 17.15 -9.72 19.78
N VAL A 532 17.89 -8.67 20.14
CA VAL A 532 18.95 -8.09 19.31
C VAL A 532 20.10 -9.07 19.09
N ALA A 533 20.52 -9.80 20.12
CA ALA A 533 21.56 -10.82 20.00
C ALA A 533 21.13 -11.96 19.09
N HIS A 534 19.88 -12.39 19.16
CA HIS A 534 19.31 -13.39 18.24
C HIS A 534 19.29 -12.87 16.78
N THR A 535 18.83 -11.65 16.57
CA THR A 535 18.86 -10.99 15.26
C THR A 535 20.28 -10.95 14.68
N ASN A 536 21.26 -10.57 15.50
CA ASN A 536 22.65 -10.46 15.10
C ASN A 536 23.30 -11.78 14.63
N GLN A 537 22.78 -12.94 15.00
CA GLN A 537 23.29 -14.24 14.55
C GLN A 537 23.12 -14.44 13.04
N ARG A 538 22.18 -13.74 12.42
CA ARG A 538 21.86 -13.83 10.98
C ARG A 538 22.72 -12.92 10.11
N PHE A 539 23.53 -12.04 10.73
CA PHE A 539 24.28 -10.98 10.04
C PHE A 539 25.77 -11.10 10.26
N ASN A 540 26.54 -10.62 9.26
CA ASN A 540 27.99 -10.57 9.33
C ASN A 540 28.47 -9.66 10.47
N ALA A 541 29.69 -9.86 10.94
CA ALA A 541 30.21 -9.15 12.10
C ALA A 541 30.19 -7.61 11.96
N VAL A 542 30.32 -7.10 10.73
CA VAL A 542 30.29 -5.65 10.41
C VAL A 542 28.89 -5.05 10.36
N GLU A 543 27.88 -5.90 10.14
CA GLU A 543 26.47 -5.51 10.06
C GLU A 543 25.76 -5.57 11.43
N ARG A 544 26.39 -6.21 12.42
CA ARG A 544 25.78 -6.43 13.74
C ARG A 544 25.58 -5.16 14.50
N ILE A 545 24.38 -5.03 15.07
CA ILE A 545 24.01 -3.95 15.97
C ILE A 545 24.82 -4.10 17.26
N ARG A 546 25.60 -3.08 17.61
CA ARG A 546 26.49 -3.10 18.77
C ARG A 546 25.82 -2.51 20.00
N HIS A 547 25.07 -1.45 19.82
CA HIS A 547 24.30 -0.81 20.87
C HIS A 547 22.89 -0.49 20.38
N CYS A 548 21.93 -0.51 21.28
CA CYS A 548 20.60 -0.05 21.02
C CYS A 548 20.06 0.79 22.17
N THR A 549 19.17 1.71 21.85
CA THR A 549 18.41 2.50 22.82
C THR A 549 16.93 2.24 22.63
N VAL A 550 16.24 1.80 23.69
CA VAL A 550 14.79 1.64 23.71
C VAL A 550 14.16 2.96 24.07
N LEU A 551 13.33 3.49 23.18
CA LEU A 551 12.66 4.78 23.34
C LEU A 551 11.30 4.60 24.02
N ALA A 552 10.94 5.56 24.86
CA ALA A 552 9.64 5.62 25.53
C ALA A 552 8.52 6.16 24.62
N ASP A 553 8.90 6.87 23.55
CA ASP A 553 7.98 7.54 22.63
C ASP A 553 7.34 6.53 21.66
N ALA A 554 6.08 6.73 21.33
CA ALA A 554 5.44 6.06 20.21
C ALA A 554 5.66 6.87 18.91
N TRP A 555 6.05 6.19 17.84
CA TRP A 555 6.11 6.82 16.52
C TRP A 555 4.78 6.61 15.80
N LEU A 556 4.08 7.70 15.53
CA LEU A 556 2.76 7.67 14.90
C LEU A 556 2.87 7.89 13.37
N PRO A 557 2.04 7.19 12.58
CA PRO A 557 1.90 7.51 11.16
C PRO A 557 1.56 8.99 10.95
N ASP A 558 2.04 9.55 9.84
CA ASP A 558 1.84 10.94 9.45
C ASP A 558 2.35 11.97 10.47
N SER A 559 3.46 11.64 11.10
CA SER A 559 4.21 12.54 12.01
C SER A 559 5.51 12.99 11.35
N ASP A 560 6.32 13.75 12.07
CA ASP A 560 7.68 14.10 11.63
C ASP A 560 8.62 12.89 11.58
N LEU A 561 8.22 11.74 12.14
CA LEU A 561 9.02 10.52 12.27
C LEU A 561 8.60 9.44 11.27
N LEU A 562 7.31 9.36 10.93
CA LEU A 562 6.77 8.38 9.98
C LEU A 562 5.93 9.06 8.89
N THR A 563 5.97 8.48 7.69
CA THR A 563 5.05 8.84 6.61
C THR A 563 3.62 8.38 6.92
N PRO A 564 2.59 8.82 6.17
CA PRO A 564 1.22 8.29 6.29
C PRO A 564 1.13 6.75 6.12
N THR A 565 2.08 6.16 5.38
CA THR A 565 2.20 4.71 5.18
C THR A 565 3.15 4.04 6.18
N ALA A 566 3.44 4.71 7.31
CA ALA A 566 4.31 4.24 8.39
C ALA A 566 5.79 3.94 7.99
N LYS A 567 6.29 4.51 6.88
CA LYS A 567 7.72 4.46 6.53
C LYS A 567 8.51 5.47 7.36
N LEU A 568 9.75 5.11 7.74
CA LEU A 568 10.63 5.95 8.54
C LEU A 568 11.01 7.25 7.79
N LYS A 569 10.88 8.38 8.46
CA LYS A 569 11.47 9.65 8.05
C LYS A 569 12.82 9.80 8.76
N ARG A 570 13.85 9.10 8.27
CA ARG A 570 15.16 8.97 8.94
C ARG A 570 15.76 10.31 9.39
N ARG A 571 15.68 11.36 8.55
CA ARG A 571 16.18 12.69 8.91
C ARG A 571 15.46 13.28 10.13
N GLY A 572 14.14 13.13 10.20
CA GLY A 572 13.35 13.56 11.35
C GLY A 572 13.74 12.79 12.62
N ILE A 573 13.88 11.47 12.48
CA ILE A 573 14.29 10.58 13.58
C ILE A 573 15.70 10.95 14.07
N THR A 574 16.68 11.04 13.19
CA THR A 574 18.06 11.34 13.58
C THR A 574 18.21 12.74 14.15
N ALA A 575 17.44 13.72 13.68
CA ALA A 575 17.44 15.06 14.27
C ALA A 575 16.83 15.07 15.66
N ARG A 576 15.70 14.39 15.87
CA ARG A 576 15.00 14.37 17.17
C ARG A 576 15.76 13.61 18.25
N TYR A 577 16.37 12.47 17.89
CA TYR A 577 17.07 11.60 18.84
C TYR A 577 18.58 11.67 18.73
N SER A 578 19.11 12.84 18.32
CA SER A 578 20.55 13.03 18.14
C SER A 578 21.37 12.78 19.41
N ALA A 579 20.84 13.12 20.59
CA ALA A 579 21.50 12.92 21.88
C ALA A 579 21.62 11.41 22.24
N GLU A 580 20.55 10.65 22.03
CA GLU A 580 20.49 9.20 22.24
C GLU A 580 21.41 8.48 21.27
N ILE A 581 21.44 8.92 20.01
CA ILE A 581 22.35 8.38 18.99
C ILE A 581 23.79 8.61 19.40
N GLU A 582 24.18 9.84 19.75
CA GLU A 582 25.56 10.13 20.14
C GLU A 582 25.97 9.38 21.43
N ALA A 583 25.04 9.12 22.33
CA ALA A 583 25.30 8.34 23.54
C ALA A 583 25.69 6.88 23.23
N MET A 584 25.16 6.29 22.16
CA MET A 584 25.49 4.92 21.74
C MET A 584 26.88 4.77 21.14
N TYR A 585 27.53 5.87 20.75
CA TYR A 585 28.89 5.89 20.17
C TYR A 585 30.00 6.34 21.16
N ARG A 586 29.64 6.67 22.38
CA ARG A 586 30.59 6.99 23.48
C ARG A 586 31.03 5.74 24.20
#